data_e89023f70d6eb3a621baae29d2387f5d
#
_entry.id   e89023f70d6eb3a621baae29d2387f5d
#
_cell.length_a   1.000
_cell.length_b   1.000
_cell.length_c   1.000
_cell.angle_alpha   90.00
_cell.angle_beta   90.00
_cell.angle_gamma   90.00
#
_symmetry.space_group_name_H-M   'P 1'
#
loop_
_entity.id
_entity.type
_entity.pdbx_description
1 polymer ?
#
loop_
_entity_poly.entity_id
_entity_poly.type
_entity_poly.pdbx_seq_one_letter_code
_entity_poly.pdbx_strand_id
1 'polypeptide(L)'
;TGWNGRFDVAKDDGAKVSYDWRTGIMDWEGYGIPKGAKNKDLAMKYIAEMMKPEYMAEFAKYITYGPTNGKVYELGLMEDSRAKMMPSHPDNAKHQLTLSTEWYSKWRTIAAEMYTEMMTE
;
A
#
# COMPACT_ATOMS: atom_id res chain seq x y z
N THR A 1 8.47 4.24 12.26
CA THR A 1 7.47 3.66 11.34
C THR A 1 7.21 4.60 10.17
N GLY A 2 6.79 4.06 9.05
CA GLY A 2 6.43 4.84 7.87
C GLY A 2 6.04 3.95 6.69
N TRP A 3 5.57 4.56 5.63
CA TRP A 3 5.22 3.87 4.39
C TRP A 3 6.48 3.38 3.67
N ASN A 4 6.51 2.11 3.27
CA ASN A 4 7.68 1.50 2.61
C ASN A 4 8.14 2.28 1.37
N GLY A 5 7.24 2.75 0.52
CA GLY A 5 7.59 3.55 -0.65
C GLY A 5 8.31 4.87 -0.31
N ARG A 6 8.05 5.44 0.87
CA ARG A 6 8.79 6.63 1.35
C ARG A 6 10.22 6.28 1.76
N PHE A 7 10.41 5.13 2.37
CA PHE A 7 11.76 4.63 2.68
C PHE A 7 12.56 4.31 1.43
N ASP A 8 11.92 3.77 0.39
CA ASP A 8 12.60 3.48 -0.87
C ASP A 8 13.04 4.77 -1.58
N VAL A 9 12.19 5.80 -1.63
CA VAL A 9 12.58 7.13 -2.14
C VAL A 9 13.76 7.68 -1.34
N ALA A 10 13.72 7.61 -0.01
CA ALA A 10 14.82 8.09 0.82
C ALA A 10 16.12 7.31 0.55
N LYS A 11 16.07 6.01 0.29
CA LYS A 11 17.24 5.21 -0.10
C LYS A 11 17.80 5.64 -1.45
N ASP A 12 16.92 5.89 -2.42
CA ASP A 12 17.33 6.37 -3.75
C ASP A 12 18.00 7.75 -3.65
N ASP A 13 17.59 8.57 -2.69
CA ASP A 13 18.21 9.85 -2.34
C ASP A 13 19.49 9.70 -1.47
N GLY A 14 19.93 8.48 -1.21
CA GLY A 14 21.19 8.19 -0.51
C GLY A 14 21.07 8.00 1.01
N ALA A 15 19.85 7.97 1.57
CA ALA A 15 19.68 7.69 2.98
C ALA A 15 20.04 6.23 3.32
N LYS A 16 20.76 6.02 4.41
CA LYS A 16 21.13 4.69 4.92
C LYS A 16 19.99 4.11 5.76
N VAL A 17 18.86 3.81 5.13
CA VAL A 17 17.68 3.26 5.78
C VAL A 17 17.37 1.86 5.23
N SER A 18 16.76 1.04 6.07
CA SER A 18 16.24 -0.29 5.73
C SER A 18 14.97 -0.54 6.51
N TYR A 19 14.14 -1.44 6.03
CA TYR A 19 12.92 -1.88 6.71
C TYR A 19 12.78 -3.39 6.63
N ASP A 20 11.98 -3.93 7.53
CA ASP A 20 11.70 -5.36 7.66
C ASP A 20 10.17 -5.56 7.62
N TRP A 21 9.74 -6.61 6.96
CA TRP A 21 8.32 -6.97 6.85
C TRP A 21 7.77 -7.65 8.10
N ARG A 22 8.64 -8.19 8.96
CA ARG A 22 8.22 -8.79 10.23
C ARG A 22 7.61 -7.72 11.11
N THR A 23 6.38 -7.94 11.56
CA THR A 23 5.59 -6.97 12.32
C THR A 23 5.20 -5.69 11.57
N GLY A 24 5.34 -5.67 10.23
CA GLY A 24 4.76 -4.63 9.40
C GLY A 24 3.24 -4.60 9.52
N ILE A 25 2.64 -3.46 9.25
CA ILE A 25 1.18 -3.31 9.19
C ILE A 25 0.79 -3.10 7.74
N MET A 26 0.03 -4.03 7.19
CA MET A 26 -0.53 -3.91 5.85
C MET A 26 -1.82 -3.12 5.92
N ASP A 27 -1.86 -2.03 5.16
CA ASP A 27 -3.03 -1.19 4.96
C ASP A 27 -3.41 -1.19 3.47
N TRP A 28 -4.60 -0.73 3.16
CA TRP A 28 -5.13 -0.68 1.80
C TRP A 28 -5.39 0.76 1.39
N GLU A 29 -5.09 1.03 0.14
CA GLU A 29 -5.54 2.24 -0.52
C GLU A 29 -6.57 1.89 -1.60
N GLY A 30 -7.48 2.80 -1.87
CA GLY A 30 -8.56 2.55 -2.82
C GLY A 30 -8.99 3.79 -3.56
N TYR A 31 -9.61 3.57 -4.69
CA TYR A 31 -10.26 4.64 -5.45
C TYR A 31 -11.67 4.89 -4.91
N GLY A 32 -11.99 6.14 -4.63
CA GLY A 32 -13.32 6.56 -4.24
C GLY A 32 -13.99 7.44 -5.30
N ILE A 33 -15.28 7.21 -5.56
CA ILE A 33 -16.08 8.07 -6.42
C ILE A 33 -16.98 8.92 -5.53
N PRO A 34 -16.79 10.25 -5.46
CA PRO A 34 -17.61 11.12 -4.64
C PRO A 34 -19.10 11.09 -5.03
N LYS A 35 -19.97 11.23 -4.03
CA LYS A 35 -21.41 11.37 -4.29
C LYS A 35 -21.66 12.59 -5.19
N GLY A 36 -22.42 12.38 -6.25
CA GLY A 36 -22.74 13.45 -7.22
C GLY A 36 -21.71 13.62 -8.35
N ALA A 37 -20.70 12.75 -8.45
CA ALA A 37 -19.79 12.78 -9.58
C ALA A 37 -20.54 12.62 -10.91
N LYS A 38 -20.32 13.56 -11.85
CA LYS A 38 -21.04 13.62 -13.13
C LYS A 38 -20.74 12.43 -14.05
N ASN A 39 -19.53 11.88 -13.97
CA ASN A 39 -19.05 10.80 -14.84
C ASN A 39 -18.85 9.50 -14.08
N LYS A 40 -19.78 9.14 -13.19
CA LYS A 40 -19.67 7.94 -12.33
C LYS A 40 -19.38 6.68 -13.13
N ASP A 41 -20.11 6.43 -14.22
CA ASP A 41 -19.96 5.23 -15.03
C ASP A 41 -18.60 5.14 -15.72
N LEU A 42 -18.08 6.27 -16.17
CA LEU A 42 -16.72 6.32 -16.72
C LEU A 42 -15.67 6.10 -15.64
N ALA A 43 -15.85 6.67 -14.46
CA ALA A 43 -14.96 6.46 -13.31
C ALA A 43 -14.95 4.99 -12.89
N MET A 44 -16.11 4.32 -12.86
CA MET A 44 -16.19 2.88 -12.57
C MET A 44 -15.43 2.04 -13.61
N LYS A 45 -15.57 2.37 -14.90
CA LYS A 45 -14.81 1.69 -15.97
C LYS A 45 -13.30 1.92 -15.82
N TYR A 46 -12.89 3.14 -15.51
CA TYR A 46 -11.50 3.46 -15.24
C TYR A 46 -10.93 2.64 -14.07
N ILE A 47 -11.65 2.60 -12.94
CA ILE A 47 -11.24 1.80 -11.78
C ILE A 47 -11.11 0.32 -12.16
N ALA A 48 -12.11 -0.24 -12.87
CA ALA A 48 -12.07 -1.63 -13.31
C ALA A 48 -10.86 -1.92 -14.21
N GLU A 49 -10.50 -0.98 -15.07
CA GLU A 49 -9.32 -1.10 -15.93
C GLU A 49 -8.03 -1.07 -15.11
N MET A 50 -7.90 -0.11 -14.17
CA MET A 50 -6.74 0.02 -13.30
C MET A 50 -6.54 -1.18 -12.35
N MET A 51 -7.59 -1.98 -12.11
CA MET A 51 -7.50 -3.21 -11.31
C MET A 51 -6.96 -4.42 -12.07
N LYS A 52 -6.73 -4.30 -13.37
CA LYS A 52 -6.09 -5.37 -14.15
C LYS A 52 -4.63 -5.55 -13.73
N PRO A 53 -4.14 -6.80 -13.70
CA PRO A 53 -2.78 -7.08 -13.22
C PRO A 53 -1.70 -6.37 -14.04
N GLU A 54 -1.90 -6.17 -15.34
CA GLU A 54 -0.95 -5.50 -16.22
C GLU A 54 -0.74 -4.04 -15.80
N TYR A 55 -1.82 -3.30 -15.52
CA TYR A 55 -1.71 -1.89 -15.09
C TYR A 55 -1.19 -1.75 -13.66
N MET A 56 -1.53 -2.69 -12.78
CA MET A 56 -0.96 -2.71 -11.44
C MET A 56 0.54 -3.01 -11.48
N ALA A 57 0.99 -3.90 -12.36
CA ALA A 57 2.42 -4.16 -12.56
C ALA A 57 3.15 -2.93 -13.10
N GLU A 58 2.56 -2.21 -14.06
CA GLU A 58 3.12 -0.95 -14.56
C GLU A 58 3.24 0.11 -13.46
N PHE A 59 2.18 0.33 -12.66
CA PHE A 59 2.21 1.28 -11.57
C PHE A 59 3.30 0.95 -10.54
N ALA A 60 3.47 -0.32 -10.23
CA ALA A 60 4.48 -0.79 -9.27
C ALA A 60 5.94 -0.59 -9.73
N LYS A 61 6.19 -0.23 -10.99
CA LYS A 61 7.52 0.18 -11.46
C LYS A 61 7.95 1.52 -10.86
N TYR A 62 6.99 2.39 -10.56
CA TYR A 62 7.25 3.76 -10.08
C TYR A 62 7.22 3.88 -8.57
N ILE A 63 6.48 3.02 -7.89
CA ILE A 63 6.38 3.05 -6.44
C ILE A 63 6.24 1.63 -5.88
N THR A 64 6.84 1.37 -4.74
CA THR A 64 6.86 0.04 -4.10
C THR A 64 5.62 -0.25 -3.25
N TYR A 65 4.49 0.38 -3.55
CA TYR A 65 3.20 -0.01 -2.98
C TYR A 65 2.69 -1.25 -3.71
N GLY A 66 2.38 -2.28 -2.95
CA GLY A 66 2.08 -3.59 -3.53
C GLY A 66 0.76 -3.64 -4.29
N PRO A 67 0.72 -4.33 -5.45
CA PRO A 67 -0.52 -4.58 -6.14
C PRO A 67 -1.47 -5.42 -5.28
N THR A 68 -2.76 -5.08 -5.30
CA THR A 68 -3.82 -5.85 -4.62
C THR A 68 -4.28 -7.05 -5.43
N ASN A 69 -3.97 -7.12 -6.71
CA ASN A 69 -4.27 -8.25 -7.57
C ASN A 69 -3.09 -9.23 -7.61
N GLY A 70 -3.22 -10.36 -6.91
CA GLY A 70 -2.18 -11.40 -6.82
C GLY A 70 -1.73 -11.99 -8.16
N LYS A 71 -2.56 -11.88 -9.21
CA LYS A 71 -2.19 -12.32 -10.56
C LYS A 71 -0.94 -11.62 -11.11
N VAL A 72 -0.59 -10.46 -10.59
CA VAL A 72 0.68 -9.79 -10.96
C VAL A 72 1.87 -10.70 -10.69
N TYR A 73 1.86 -11.41 -9.58
CA TYR A 73 2.93 -12.35 -9.20
C TYR A 73 2.79 -13.70 -9.91
N GLU A 74 1.57 -14.23 -9.97
CA GLU A 74 1.28 -15.54 -10.58
C GLU A 74 1.63 -15.59 -12.07
N LEU A 75 1.41 -14.48 -12.78
CA LEU A 75 1.67 -14.35 -14.21
C LEU A 75 3.10 -13.85 -14.53
N GLY A 76 3.90 -13.56 -13.50
CA GLY A 76 5.27 -13.05 -13.70
C GLY A 76 5.32 -11.68 -14.38
N LEU A 77 4.35 -10.81 -14.14
CA LEU A 77 4.27 -9.48 -14.78
C LEU A 77 5.26 -8.46 -14.19
N MET A 78 6.01 -8.86 -13.18
CA MET A 78 6.99 -8.04 -12.49
C MET A 78 8.28 -8.84 -12.31
N GLU A 79 9.44 -8.18 -12.45
CA GLU A 79 10.72 -8.80 -12.13
C GLU A 79 10.78 -9.27 -10.67
N ASP A 80 11.37 -10.43 -10.42
CA ASP A 80 11.48 -11.04 -9.09
C ASP A 80 12.10 -10.11 -8.05
N SER A 81 13.14 -9.37 -8.44
CA SER A 81 13.81 -8.40 -7.58
C SER A 81 12.82 -7.32 -7.11
N ARG A 82 12.02 -6.80 -8.02
CA ARG A 82 11.02 -5.77 -7.74
C ARG A 82 9.83 -6.35 -6.96
N ALA A 83 9.37 -7.53 -7.34
CA ALA A 83 8.28 -8.23 -6.64
C ALA A 83 8.58 -8.43 -5.15
N LYS A 84 9.81 -8.82 -4.81
CA LYS A 84 10.26 -9.00 -3.43
C LYS A 84 10.32 -7.71 -2.60
N MET A 85 10.27 -6.56 -3.22
CA MET A 85 10.17 -5.26 -2.55
C MET A 85 8.72 -4.85 -2.23
N MET A 86 7.72 -5.62 -2.69
CA MET A 86 6.31 -5.27 -2.51
C MET A 86 5.74 -5.81 -1.21
N PRO A 87 4.98 -5.02 -0.44
CA PRO A 87 4.34 -5.49 0.79
C PRO A 87 3.36 -6.64 0.53
N SER A 88 2.69 -6.65 -0.61
CA SER A 88 1.73 -7.69 -0.99
C SER A 88 2.35 -8.93 -1.63
N HIS A 89 3.68 -8.99 -1.81
CA HIS A 89 4.33 -10.23 -2.22
C HIS A 89 4.05 -11.34 -1.19
N PRO A 90 3.71 -12.58 -1.61
CA PRO A 90 3.32 -13.64 -0.69
C PRO A 90 4.30 -13.88 0.47
N ASP A 91 5.60 -13.80 0.18
CA ASP A 91 6.63 -13.97 1.22
C ASP A 91 6.69 -12.83 2.23
N ASN A 92 6.35 -11.62 1.84
CA ASN A 92 6.32 -10.46 2.72
C ASN A 92 4.98 -10.36 3.47
N ALA A 93 3.87 -10.59 2.78
CA ALA A 93 2.52 -10.49 3.32
C ALA A 93 2.29 -11.40 4.53
N LYS A 94 2.83 -12.62 4.51
CA LYS A 94 2.68 -13.61 5.61
C LYS A 94 3.28 -13.16 6.94
N HIS A 95 4.14 -12.15 6.95
CA HIS A 95 4.82 -11.64 8.14
C HIS A 95 4.20 -10.34 8.67
N GLN A 96 3.19 -9.81 7.98
CA GLN A 96 2.56 -8.54 8.31
C GLN A 96 1.21 -8.73 8.99
N LEU A 97 0.86 -7.77 9.82
CA LEU A 97 -0.48 -7.66 10.39
C LEU A 97 -1.37 -6.86 9.44
N THR A 98 -2.59 -7.33 9.21
CA THR A 98 -3.58 -6.54 8.47
C THR A 98 -4.20 -5.51 9.39
N LEU A 99 -4.29 -4.25 8.95
CA LEU A 99 -4.96 -3.20 9.70
C LEU A 99 -6.44 -3.57 9.91
N SER A 100 -6.87 -3.59 11.16
CA SER A 100 -8.29 -3.79 11.48
C SER A 100 -9.06 -2.51 11.23
N THR A 101 -9.83 -2.45 10.14
CA THR A 101 -10.69 -1.31 9.82
C THR A 101 -11.75 -1.05 10.89
N GLU A 102 -12.28 -2.10 11.53
CA GLU A 102 -13.24 -1.98 12.64
C GLU A 102 -12.60 -1.30 13.85
N TRP A 103 -11.43 -1.78 14.27
CA TRP A 103 -10.69 -1.16 15.37
C TRP A 103 -10.35 0.29 15.04
N TYR A 104 -9.83 0.53 13.85
CA TYR A 104 -9.36 1.84 13.43
C TYR A 104 -10.51 2.86 13.32
N SER A 105 -11.67 2.45 12.80
CA SER A 105 -12.84 3.33 12.73
C SER A 105 -13.34 3.75 14.11
N LYS A 106 -13.18 2.90 15.12
CA LYS A 106 -13.62 3.15 16.49
C LYS A 106 -12.62 3.97 17.31
N TRP A 107 -11.34 3.69 17.16
CA TRP A 107 -10.30 4.16 18.09
C TRP A 107 -9.30 5.15 17.50
N ARG A 108 -9.38 5.43 16.20
CA ARG A 108 -8.41 6.29 15.48
C ARG A 108 -8.17 7.63 16.19
N THR A 109 -9.22 8.33 16.57
CA THR A 109 -9.11 9.66 17.16
C THR A 109 -8.33 9.60 18.47
N ILE A 110 -8.73 8.69 19.36
CA ILE A 110 -8.07 8.52 20.66
C ILE A 110 -6.62 8.09 20.49
N ALA A 111 -6.35 7.16 19.57
CA ALA A 111 -4.98 6.71 19.29
C ALA A 111 -4.10 7.84 18.74
N ALA A 112 -4.66 8.72 17.90
CA ALA A 112 -3.93 9.88 17.37
C ALA A 112 -3.64 10.93 18.45
N GLU A 113 -4.57 11.17 19.37
CA GLU A 113 -4.38 12.04 20.52
C GLU A 113 -3.27 11.52 21.43
N MET A 114 -3.33 10.25 21.84
CA MET A 114 -2.30 9.60 22.65
C MET A 114 -0.92 9.61 21.97
N TYR A 115 -0.87 9.40 20.65
CA TYR A 115 0.37 9.50 19.91
C TYR A 115 0.95 10.91 19.94
N THR A 116 0.10 11.93 19.78
CA THR A 116 0.53 13.33 19.82
C THR A 116 1.07 13.70 21.20
N GLU A 117 0.40 13.30 22.28
CA GLU A 117 0.89 13.49 23.65
C GLU A 117 2.28 12.86 23.84
N MET A 118 2.43 11.58 23.46
CA MET A 118 3.70 10.87 23.56
C MET A 118 4.85 11.57 22.80
N MET A 119 4.54 12.22 21.68
CA MET A 119 5.55 12.90 20.87
C MET A 119 5.94 14.30 21.38
N THR A 120 5.15 14.84 22.32
CA THR A 120 5.36 16.18 22.90
C THR A 120 5.97 16.16 24.30
N GLU A 121 6.05 14.99 24.94
CA GLU A 121 6.80 14.75 26.18
C GLU A 121 8.29 14.56 25.90
#